data_a4052d3362dacb85b8d109c456f0a3a1
#
_entry.id   a4052d3362dacb85b8d109c456f0a3a1
#
_cell.length_a   1.000
_cell.length_b   1.000
_cell.length_c   1.000
_cell.angle_alpha   90.00
_cell.angle_beta   90.00
_cell.angle_gamma   90.00
#
_symmetry.space_group_name_H-M   'P 1'
#
loop_
_entity.id
_entity.type
_entity.pdbx_description
1 polymer ?
#
loop_
_entity_poly.entity_id
_entity_poly.type
_entity_poly.pdbx_seq_one_letter_code
_entity_poly.pdbx_strand_id
1 'polypeptide(L)'
;CGICATVCPSCIIEMGPEGPHAISEMSCMSCGHCVAVCPTGALHNTRCPIDEQDPIPMETLDSKTAFNFLRMRRSIRNFKPELVPEEKIRQLLEVTRYAPTAANSQGLYFIVISDKEKVRKIADLTAQWMEEQIAANSPRKRYFVKTLQIYRDRKVDIIARNGSQLIFALCRRLNTTGISNCEQAWAYAELYAPTIGLGTTIMGFIQTCAQEN
;
A
#
# COMPACT_ATOMS: atom_id res chain seq x y z
N CYS A 1 -21.76 29.79 -0.28
CA CYS A 1 -22.65 28.64 -0.39
C CYS A 1 -22.44 27.59 0.72
N GLY A 2 -21.26 27.57 1.36
CA GLY A 2 -20.97 26.74 2.53
C GLY A 2 -20.65 25.25 2.26
N ILE A 3 -20.62 24.80 1.01
CA ILE A 3 -20.32 23.39 0.68
C ILE A 3 -18.95 22.97 1.22
N CYS A 4 -17.94 23.84 1.11
CA CYS A 4 -16.60 23.58 1.62
C CYS A 4 -16.55 23.35 3.14
N ALA A 5 -17.35 24.08 3.92
CA ALA A 5 -17.50 23.88 5.35
C ALA A 5 -18.16 22.54 5.67
N THR A 6 -19.20 22.17 4.91
CA THR A 6 -19.95 20.92 5.09
C THR A 6 -19.10 19.68 4.80
N VAL A 7 -18.23 19.72 3.77
CA VAL A 7 -17.41 18.55 3.37
C VAL A 7 -16.09 18.45 4.14
N CYS A 8 -15.72 19.44 4.96
CA CYS A 8 -14.46 19.43 5.67
C CYS A 8 -14.47 18.39 6.80
N PRO A 9 -13.69 17.29 6.70
CA PRO A 9 -13.72 16.23 7.71
C PRO A 9 -13.12 16.67 9.07
N SER A 10 -12.30 17.73 9.06
CA SER A 10 -11.75 18.36 10.28
C SER A 10 -12.63 19.46 10.85
N CYS A 11 -13.74 19.83 10.18
CA CYS A 11 -14.66 20.90 10.58
C CYS A 11 -13.97 22.24 10.88
N ILE A 12 -12.92 22.58 10.12
CA ILE A 12 -12.10 23.78 10.35
C ILE A 12 -12.42 24.95 9.41
N ILE A 13 -13.46 24.83 8.60
CA ILE A 13 -13.85 25.91 7.68
C ILE A 13 -15.14 26.52 8.19
N GLU A 14 -15.11 27.84 8.43
CA GLU A 14 -16.27 28.65 8.78
C GLU A 14 -16.58 29.64 7.66
N MET A 15 -17.86 30.04 7.60
CA MET A 15 -18.34 31.02 6.63
C MET A 15 -18.42 32.39 7.32
N GLY A 16 -17.59 33.32 6.86
CA GLY A 16 -17.63 34.73 7.28
C GLY A 16 -18.31 35.65 6.26
N PRO A 17 -18.40 36.93 6.55
CA PRO A 17 -18.97 37.92 5.62
C PRO A 17 -18.23 38.01 4.28
N GLU A 18 -16.92 37.81 4.28
CA GLU A 18 -16.07 37.84 3.09
C GLU A 18 -15.87 36.48 2.41
N GLY A 19 -16.44 35.40 2.97
CA GLY A 19 -16.33 34.06 2.42
C GLY A 19 -15.83 33.00 3.42
N PRO A 20 -15.43 31.82 2.92
CA PRO A 20 -14.90 30.76 3.76
C PRO A 20 -13.50 31.11 4.31
N HIS A 21 -13.26 30.81 5.55
CA HIS A 21 -11.93 30.93 6.18
C HIS A 21 -11.64 29.73 7.08
N ALA A 22 -10.36 29.41 7.28
CA ALA A 22 -9.93 28.34 8.16
C ALA A 22 -9.72 28.86 9.57
N ILE A 23 -10.33 28.20 10.56
CA ILE A 23 -10.17 28.50 12.00
C ILE A 23 -8.94 27.81 12.62
N SER A 24 -8.38 26.81 11.97
CA SER A 24 -7.17 26.11 12.39
C SER A 24 -6.44 25.47 11.20
N GLU A 25 -5.37 26.07 10.76
CA GLU A 25 -4.54 25.48 9.70
C GLU A 25 -3.83 24.20 10.14
N MET A 26 -3.45 24.09 11.40
CA MET A 26 -2.77 22.91 11.95
C MET A 26 -3.62 21.65 11.91
N SER A 27 -4.94 21.79 12.01
CA SER A 27 -5.90 20.67 11.97
C SER A 27 -6.29 20.26 10.56
N CYS A 28 -5.79 20.95 9.52
CA CYS A 28 -6.05 20.61 8.13
C CYS A 28 -5.26 19.37 7.71
N MET A 29 -5.94 18.34 7.25
CA MET A 29 -5.32 17.12 6.76
C MET A 29 -4.94 17.16 5.26
N SER A 30 -5.01 18.32 4.63
CA SER A 30 -4.61 18.56 3.22
C SER A 30 -5.30 17.61 2.20
N CYS A 31 -6.56 17.25 2.45
CA CYS A 31 -7.28 16.30 1.61
C CYS A 31 -7.87 16.90 0.32
N GLY A 32 -7.85 18.24 0.15
CA GLY A 32 -8.31 18.92 -1.04
C GLY A 32 -9.83 18.96 -1.28
N HIS A 33 -10.66 18.31 -0.48
CA HIS A 33 -12.12 18.26 -0.71
C HIS A 33 -12.77 19.63 -0.82
N CYS A 34 -12.39 20.58 0.04
CA CYS A 34 -12.94 21.93 0.01
C CYS A 34 -12.61 22.68 -1.29
N VAL A 35 -11.44 22.43 -1.86
CA VAL A 35 -11.04 23.00 -3.16
C VAL A 35 -11.80 22.33 -4.29
N ALA A 36 -11.87 20.99 -4.29
CA ALA A 36 -12.50 20.20 -5.34
C ALA A 36 -14.01 20.46 -5.49
N VAL A 37 -14.74 20.73 -4.39
CA VAL A 37 -16.19 20.97 -4.44
C VAL A 37 -16.56 22.45 -4.63
N CYS A 38 -15.61 23.35 -4.66
CA CYS A 38 -15.89 24.80 -4.74
C CYS A 38 -16.28 25.20 -6.18
N PRO A 39 -17.56 25.58 -6.45
CA PRO A 39 -18.00 25.89 -7.81
C PRO A 39 -17.41 27.18 -8.35
N THR A 40 -16.86 28.03 -7.48
CA THR A 40 -16.31 29.34 -7.84
C THR A 40 -14.79 29.39 -7.71
N GLY A 41 -14.12 28.31 -7.31
CA GLY A 41 -12.67 28.27 -7.10
C GLY A 41 -12.18 29.22 -6.01
N ALA A 42 -13.02 29.54 -5.01
CA ALA A 42 -12.72 30.52 -3.97
C ALA A 42 -11.71 30.05 -2.91
N LEU A 43 -11.28 28.79 -2.96
CA LEU A 43 -10.39 28.19 -1.98
C LEU A 43 -9.09 27.73 -2.64
N HIS A 44 -7.99 28.01 -1.96
CA HIS A 44 -6.67 27.51 -2.32
C HIS A 44 -6.08 26.76 -1.12
N ASN A 45 -5.42 25.64 -1.36
CA ASN A 45 -4.71 24.90 -0.33
C ASN A 45 -3.20 24.94 -0.63
N THR A 46 -2.45 25.72 0.14
CA THR A 46 -1.01 25.95 -0.06
C THR A 46 -0.16 24.69 0.10
N ARG A 47 -0.67 23.64 0.79
CA ARG A 47 0.02 22.35 0.94
C ARG A 47 -0.31 21.34 -0.16
N CYS A 48 -1.27 21.68 -1.02
CA CYS A 48 -1.73 20.87 -2.12
C CYS A 48 -2.28 21.80 -3.22
N PRO A 49 -1.42 22.64 -3.83
CA PRO A 49 -1.83 23.61 -4.83
C PRO A 49 -2.45 22.95 -6.05
N ILE A 50 -3.52 23.51 -6.59
CA ILE A 50 -4.26 22.90 -7.71
C ILE A 50 -3.45 22.92 -9.02
N ASP A 51 -2.58 23.88 -9.17
CA ASP A 51 -1.67 24.05 -10.31
C ASP A 51 -0.50 23.04 -10.32
N GLU A 52 -0.25 22.38 -9.20
CA GLU A 52 0.73 21.30 -9.08
C GLU A 52 0.08 19.90 -9.19
N GLN A 53 -1.24 19.81 -9.40
CA GLN A 53 -1.95 18.56 -9.49
C GLN A 53 -2.19 18.15 -10.94
N ASP A 54 -1.97 16.87 -11.24
CA ASP A 54 -2.37 16.32 -12.54
C ASP A 54 -3.90 16.32 -12.65
N PRO A 55 -4.46 16.77 -13.79
CA PRO A 55 -5.88 16.73 -14.01
C PRO A 55 -6.39 15.29 -14.02
N ILE A 56 -7.48 15.03 -13.30
CA ILE A 56 -8.10 13.71 -13.31
C ILE A 56 -8.80 13.52 -14.67
N PRO A 57 -8.46 12.46 -15.43
CA PRO A 57 -9.20 12.13 -16.65
C PRO A 57 -10.68 11.91 -16.35
N MET A 58 -11.57 12.50 -17.13
CA MET A 58 -13.00 12.31 -17.01
C MET A 58 -13.47 10.95 -17.58
N GLU A 59 -12.58 10.21 -18.20
CA GLU A 59 -12.85 8.88 -18.74
C GLU A 59 -13.01 7.88 -17.59
N THR A 60 -14.16 7.22 -17.55
CA THR A 60 -14.46 6.18 -16.57
C THR A 60 -14.56 4.82 -17.25
N LEU A 61 -14.13 3.78 -16.56
CA LEU A 61 -14.35 2.41 -16.99
C LEU A 61 -15.85 2.08 -16.92
N ASP A 62 -16.39 1.41 -17.94
CA ASP A 62 -17.73 0.83 -17.81
C ASP A 62 -17.73 -0.26 -16.73
N SER A 63 -18.90 -0.56 -16.17
CA SER A 63 -19.05 -1.46 -15.03
C SER A 63 -18.53 -2.87 -15.30
N LYS A 64 -18.68 -3.37 -16.53
CA LYS A 64 -18.20 -4.72 -16.92
C LYS A 64 -16.68 -4.76 -16.99
N THR A 65 -16.06 -3.76 -17.58
CA THR A 65 -14.59 -3.61 -17.63
C THR A 65 -14.02 -3.44 -16.24
N ALA A 66 -14.61 -2.58 -15.41
CA ALA A 66 -14.21 -2.38 -14.02
C ALA A 66 -14.31 -3.69 -13.20
N PHE A 67 -15.43 -4.42 -13.32
CA PHE A 67 -15.61 -5.70 -12.65
C PHE A 67 -14.54 -6.73 -13.09
N ASN A 68 -14.30 -6.85 -14.39
CA ASN A 68 -13.30 -7.76 -14.94
C ASN A 68 -11.88 -7.37 -14.49
N PHE A 69 -11.55 -6.09 -14.47
CA PHE A 69 -10.27 -5.59 -13.96
C PHE A 69 -10.05 -6.00 -12.50
N LEU A 70 -11.03 -5.79 -11.63
CA LEU A 70 -10.91 -6.15 -10.22
C LEU A 70 -10.77 -7.68 -10.02
N ARG A 71 -11.54 -8.49 -10.77
CA ARG A 71 -11.53 -9.95 -10.61
C ARG A 71 -10.33 -10.66 -11.24
N MET A 72 -9.59 -10.00 -12.13
CA MET A 72 -8.45 -10.63 -12.82
C MET A 72 -7.21 -10.78 -11.92
N ARG A 73 -7.10 -10.00 -10.84
CA ARG A 73 -5.98 -10.06 -9.90
C ARG A 73 -5.84 -11.47 -9.31
N ARG A 74 -4.64 -12.01 -9.35
CA ARG A 74 -4.28 -13.30 -8.75
C ARG A 74 -2.94 -13.18 -8.01
N SER A 75 -2.80 -13.95 -6.95
CA SER A 75 -1.48 -14.15 -6.33
C SER A 75 -0.62 -15.01 -7.24
N ILE A 76 0.43 -14.43 -7.79
CA ILE A 76 1.40 -15.12 -8.63
C ILE A 76 2.45 -15.77 -7.72
N ARG A 77 2.71 -17.06 -7.90
CA ARG A 77 3.62 -17.84 -7.04
C ARG A 77 4.72 -18.58 -7.82
N ASN A 78 4.90 -18.19 -9.07
CA ASN A 78 5.97 -18.65 -9.94
C ASN A 78 6.52 -17.44 -10.68
N PHE A 79 7.68 -16.97 -10.27
CA PHE A 79 8.30 -15.75 -10.80
C PHE A 79 9.42 -16.09 -11.75
N LYS A 80 9.63 -15.21 -12.72
CA LYS A 80 10.80 -15.24 -13.59
C LYS A 80 12.06 -14.89 -12.79
N PRO A 81 13.23 -15.41 -13.17
CA PRO A 81 14.47 -15.12 -12.45
C PRO A 81 15.01 -13.70 -12.66
N GLU A 82 14.53 -13.00 -13.69
CA GLU A 82 14.98 -11.65 -14.02
C GLU A 82 14.48 -10.64 -12.99
N LEU A 83 15.31 -9.62 -12.74
CA LEU A 83 14.90 -8.48 -11.93
C LEU A 83 13.90 -7.61 -12.70
N VAL A 84 12.91 -7.11 -11.99
CA VAL A 84 11.98 -6.11 -12.52
C VAL A 84 12.77 -4.80 -12.70
N PRO A 85 12.67 -4.12 -13.86
CA PRO A 85 13.28 -2.83 -14.06
C PRO A 85 12.82 -1.80 -13.01
N GLU A 86 13.75 -0.95 -12.56
CA GLU A 86 13.49 0.05 -11.51
C GLU A 86 12.31 0.96 -11.89
N GLU A 87 12.20 1.34 -13.16
CA GLU A 87 11.10 2.16 -13.66
C GLU A 87 9.73 1.52 -13.38
N LYS A 88 9.58 0.23 -13.59
CA LYS A 88 8.32 -0.48 -13.28
C LYS A 88 8.05 -0.56 -11.79
N ILE A 89 9.09 -0.69 -10.98
CA ILE A 89 8.94 -0.64 -9.51
C ILE A 89 8.48 0.76 -9.08
N ARG A 90 9.05 1.82 -9.66
CA ARG A 90 8.61 3.20 -9.38
C ARG A 90 7.16 3.42 -9.77
N GLN A 91 6.73 2.99 -10.95
CA GLN A 91 5.33 3.06 -11.39
C GLN A 91 4.40 2.28 -10.43
N LEU A 92 4.82 1.08 -10.00
CA LEU A 92 4.06 0.27 -9.05
C LEU A 92 3.91 0.96 -7.69
N LEU A 93 4.94 1.63 -7.21
CA LEU A 93 4.91 2.34 -5.94
C LEU A 93 4.17 3.68 -6.06
N GLU A 94 4.26 4.34 -7.20
CA GLU A 94 3.56 5.61 -7.45
C GLU A 94 2.04 5.46 -7.33
N VAL A 95 1.46 4.38 -7.87
CA VAL A 95 0.01 4.16 -7.76
C VAL A 95 -0.46 4.00 -6.31
N THR A 96 0.42 3.58 -5.40
CA THR A 96 0.06 3.42 -3.98
C THR A 96 -0.26 4.73 -3.28
N ARG A 97 0.22 5.88 -3.80
CA ARG A 97 -0.09 7.22 -3.27
C ARG A 97 -1.58 7.56 -3.33
N TYR A 98 -2.28 6.96 -4.28
CA TYR A 98 -3.72 7.19 -4.48
C TYR A 98 -4.60 6.30 -3.61
N ALA A 99 -4.00 5.37 -2.86
CA ALA A 99 -4.74 4.57 -1.90
C ALA A 99 -5.24 5.46 -0.74
N PRO A 100 -6.47 5.26 -0.26
CA PRO A 100 -6.98 6.03 0.87
C PRO A 100 -6.17 5.73 2.13
N THR A 101 -5.89 6.78 2.92
CA THR A 101 -5.25 6.65 4.22
C THR A 101 -6.05 7.37 5.29
N ALA A 102 -6.07 6.84 6.50
CA ALA A 102 -6.77 7.49 7.60
C ALA A 102 -6.26 8.92 7.82
N ALA A 103 -7.18 9.86 7.91
CA ALA A 103 -6.90 11.30 8.02
C ALA A 103 -5.95 11.85 6.91
N ASN A 104 -5.96 11.22 5.73
CA ASN A 104 -5.04 11.55 4.63
C ASN A 104 -3.56 11.60 5.07
N SER A 105 -3.18 10.69 5.97
CA SER A 105 -1.85 10.72 6.61
C SER A 105 -0.70 10.39 5.65
N GLN A 106 -0.96 9.64 4.59
CA GLN A 106 -0.01 9.25 3.51
C GLN A 106 1.39 8.79 4.01
N GLY A 107 1.55 8.54 5.29
CA GLY A 107 2.83 8.31 5.97
C GLY A 107 3.37 6.88 5.78
N LEU A 108 3.42 6.40 4.54
CA LEU A 108 4.00 5.10 4.20
C LEU A 108 5.40 5.25 3.61
N TYR A 109 6.24 4.26 3.88
CA TYR A 109 7.59 4.13 3.35
C TYR A 109 7.73 2.76 2.72
N PHE A 110 8.54 2.66 1.67
CA PHE A 110 8.76 1.41 0.97
C PHE A 110 10.25 1.06 0.96
N ILE A 111 10.56 -0.19 1.32
CA ILE A 111 11.90 -0.75 1.15
C ILE A 111 11.83 -1.76 0.02
N VAL A 112 12.61 -1.54 -1.04
CA VAL A 112 12.74 -2.45 -2.18
C VAL A 112 14.04 -3.22 -2.06
N ILE A 113 13.96 -4.54 -2.02
CA ILE A 113 15.12 -5.44 -1.99
C ILE A 113 15.21 -6.10 -3.36
N SER A 114 16.20 -5.66 -4.16
CA SER A 114 16.46 -6.16 -5.52
C SER A 114 17.65 -7.13 -5.59
N ASP A 115 18.12 -7.61 -4.44
CA ASP A 115 19.21 -8.55 -4.30
C ASP A 115 18.64 -9.93 -3.95
N LYS A 116 18.80 -10.89 -4.87
CA LYS A 116 18.26 -12.25 -4.71
C LYS A 116 18.84 -13.00 -3.51
N GLU A 117 20.10 -12.75 -3.18
CA GLU A 117 20.73 -13.37 -2.01
C GLU A 117 20.12 -12.84 -0.72
N LYS A 118 19.83 -11.53 -0.67
CA LYS A 118 19.11 -10.92 0.46
C LYS A 118 17.68 -11.44 0.55
N VAL A 119 16.95 -11.58 -0.57
CA VAL A 119 15.60 -12.17 -0.57
C VAL A 119 15.64 -13.60 -0.03
N ARG A 120 16.62 -14.41 -0.48
CA ARG A 120 16.83 -15.77 0.04
C ARG A 120 17.17 -15.78 1.52
N LYS A 121 18.07 -14.90 1.97
CA LYS A 121 18.40 -14.76 3.39
C LYS A 121 17.19 -14.42 4.25
N ILE A 122 16.30 -13.56 3.76
CA ILE A 122 15.05 -13.24 4.45
C ILE A 122 14.13 -14.48 4.54
N ALA A 123 14.05 -15.29 3.48
CA ALA A 123 13.31 -16.54 3.51
C ALA A 123 13.90 -17.53 4.53
N ASP A 124 15.25 -17.65 4.59
CA ASP A 124 15.93 -18.50 5.57
C ASP A 124 15.72 -18.03 7.01
N LEU A 125 15.80 -16.72 7.27
CA LEU A 125 15.48 -16.15 8.59
C LEU A 125 14.02 -16.37 8.98
N THR A 126 13.10 -16.27 8.02
CA THR A 126 11.68 -16.60 8.25
C THR A 126 11.49 -18.07 8.58
N ALA A 127 12.24 -18.97 7.92
CA ALA A 127 12.21 -20.39 8.25
C ALA A 127 12.75 -20.66 9.66
N GLN A 128 13.84 -20.01 10.05
CA GLN A 128 14.37 -20.08 11.42
C GLN A 128 13.36 -19.59 12.46
N TRP A 129 12.71 -18.46 12.23
CA TRP A 129 11.63 -17.99 13.10
C TRP A 129 10.50 -19.01 13.21
N MET A 130 10.10 -19.70 12.12
CA MET A 130 9.11 -20.78 12.20
C MET A 130 9.58 -21.95 13.07
N GLU A 131 10.87 -22.30 13.03
CA GLU A 131 11.47 -23.34 13.89
C GLU A 131 11.35 -22.96 15.37
N GLU A 132 11.63 -21.70 15.70
CA GLU A 132 11.46 -21.14 17.05
C GLU A 132 10.00 -21.17 17.50
N GLN A 133 9.05 -20.81 16.63
CA GLN A 133 7.62 -20.89 16.91
C GLN A 133 7.14 -22.33 17.13
N ILE A 134 7.71 -23.32 16.44
CA ILE A 134 7.41 -24.73 16.64
C ILE A 134 7.92 -25.18 18.02
N ALA A 135 9.15 -24.79 18.40
CA ALA A 135 9.74 -25.09 19.68
C ALA A 135 8.94 -24.47 20.84
N ALA A 136 8.42 -23.24 20.65
CA ALA A 136 7.56 -22.54 21.59
C ALA A 136 6.10 -23.08 21.63
N ASN A 137 5.79 -24.14 20.88
CA ASN A 137 4.46 -24.74 20.79
C ASN A 137 3.35 -23.76 20.37
N SER A 138 3.67 -22.84 19.45
CA SER A 138 2.74 -21.87 18.87
C SER A 138 1.49 -22.54 18.30
N PRO A 139 0.32 -21.88 18.33
CA PRO A 139 -0.91 -22.38 17.68
C PRO A 139 -0.75 -22.70 16.19
N ARG A 140 0.23 -22.04 15.51
CA ARG A 140 0.55 -22.25 14.09
C ARG A 140 1.50 -23.43 13.83
N LYS A 141 1.98 -24.12 14.89
CA LYS A 141 2.99 -25.21 14.82
C LYS A 141 2.72 -26.20 13.70
N ARG A 142 1.50 -26.75 13.63
CA ARG A 142 1.13 -27.76 12.62
C ARG A 142 1.33 -27.28 11.19
N TYR A 143 1.02 -26.02 10.94
CA TYR A 143 1.17 -25.39 9.63
C TYR A 143 2.65 -25.12 9.30
N PHE A 144 3.42 -24.64 10.27
CA PHE A 144 4.86 -24.37 10.10
C PHE A 144 5.67 -25.65 9.86
N VAL A 145 5.38 -26.74 10.57
CA VAL A 145 6.04 -28.04 10.33
C VAL A 145 5.93 -28.45 8.87
N LYS A 146 4.73 -28.41 8.29
CA LYS A 146 4.50 -28.76 6.89
C LYS A 146 5.22 -27.78 5.93
N THR A 147 5.23 -26.51 6.25
CA THR A 147 5.93 -25.48 5.45
C THR A 147 7.43 -25.73 5.43
N LEU A 148 8.04 -26.01 6.61
CA LEU A 148 9.47 -26.27 6.73
C LEU A 148 9.88 -27.56 6.04
N GLN A 149 9.08 -28.64 6.10
CA GLN A 149 9.34 -29.86 5.35
C GLN A 149 9.46 -29.59 3.85
N ILE A 150 8.58 -28.75 3.27
CA ILE A 150 8.66 -28.39 1.86
C ILE A 150 9.90 -27.52 1.60
N TYR A 151 10.14 -26.53 2.43
CA TYR A 151 11.24 -25.58 2.26
C TYR A 151 12.62 -26.24 2.44
N ARG A 152 12.84 -26.98 3.53
CA ARG A 152 14.13 -27.58 3.90
C ARG A 152 14.39 -28.90 3.17
N ASP A 153 13.43 -29.81 3.18
CA ASP A 153 13.63 -31.19 2.71
C ASP A 153 13.49 -31.28 1.20
N ARG A 154 12.47 -30.63 0.63
CA ARG A 154 12.21 -30.64 -0.82
C ARG A 154 12.93 -29.51 -1.54
N LYS A 155 13.56 -28.57 -0.84
CA LYS A 155 14.25 -27.37 -1.39
C LYS A 155 13.37 -26.53 -2.31
N VAL A 156 12.07 -26.46 -2.00
CA VAL A 156 11.11 -25.63 -2.72
C VAL A 156 10.86 -24.37 -1.93
N ASP A 157 11.23 -23.22 -2.48
CA ASP A 157 10.97 -21.95 -1.83
C ASP A 157 9.47 -21.58 -1.89
N ILE A 158 8.75 -21.97 -0.84
CA ILE A 158 7.34 -21.61 -0.62
C ILE A 158 7.19 -20.39 0.29
N ILE A 159 8.29 -19.86 0.82
CA ILE A 159 8.32 -18.68 1.71
C ILE A 159 8.39 -17.41 0.87
N ALA A 160 9.43 -17.26 0.03
CA ALA A 160 9.59 -16.11 -0.88
C ALA A 160 9.26 -16.45 -2.35
N ARG A 161 8.89 -17.70 -2.67
CA ARG A 161 8.47 -18.16 -4.00
C ARG A 161 9.50 -17.90 -5.12
N ASN A 162 10.78 -17.90 -4.78
CA ASN A 162 11.87 -17.49 -5.68
C ASN A 162 11.62 -16.09 -6.30
N GLY A 163 10.93 -15.21 -5.58
CA GLY A 163 10.71 -13.85 -6.03
C GLY A 163 12.02 -13.14 -6.35
N SER A 164 12.07 -12.45 -7.47
CA SER A 164 13.27 -11.72 -7.88
C SER A 164 13.54 -10.50 -7.00
N GLN A 165 12.48 -9.93 -6.43
CA GLN A 165 12.50 -8.76 -5.58
C GLN A 165 11.44 -8.87 -4.50
N LEU A 166 11.68 -8.20 -3.36
CA LEU A 166 10.77 -8.14 -2.24
C LEU A 166 10.56 -6.67 -1.86
N ILE A 167 9.32 -6.28 -1.59
CA ILE A 167 8.98 -4.91 -1.19
C ILE A 167 8.26 -4.96 0.15
N PHE A 168 8.76 -4.18 1.11
CA PHE A 168 8.10 -3.95 2.39
C PHE A 168 7.43 -2.58 2.38
N ALA A 169 6.16 -2.51 2.79
CA ALA A 169 5.51 -1.27 3.18
C ALA A 169 5.66 -1.09 4.69
N LEU A 170 6.10 0.08 5.09
CA LEU A 170 6.36 0.45 6.46
C LEU A 170 5.57 1.69 6.84
N CYS A 171 5.22 1.79 8.11
CA CYS A 171 4.62 2.98 8.70
C CYS A 171 5.31 3.32 10.03
N ARG A 172 5.13 4.53 10.51
CA ARG A 172 5.61 4.90 11.85
C ARG A 172 4.92 4.04 12.91
N ARG A 173 5.65 3.55 13.90
CA ARG A 173 5.14 2.68 14.98
C ARG A 173 3.94 3.28 15.74
N LEU A 174 3.91 4.60 15.89
CA LEU A 174 2.82 5.31 16.58
C LEU A 174 1.59 5.54 15.69
N ASN A 175 1.63 5.17 14.41
CA ASN A 175 0.49 5.27 13.52
C ASN A 175 -0.44 4.08 13.74
N THR A 176 -1.49 4.25 14.53
CA THR A 176 -2.47 3.20 14.85
C THR A 176 -3.23 2.66 13.63
N THR A 177 -3.28 3.41 12.53
CA THR A 177 -3.90 3.02 11.26
C THR A 177 -2.89 2.57 10.21
N GLY A 178 -1.60 2.50 10.57
CA GLY A 178 -0.52 2.24 9.63
C GLY A 178 -0.64 0.91 8.90
N ILE A 179 -1.04 -0.16 9.60
CA ILE A 179 -1.24 -1.48 8.98
C ILE A 179 -2.35 -1.40 7.93
N SER A 180 -3.52 -0.84 8.27
CA SER A 180 -4.62 -0.68 7.31
C SER A 180 -4.23 0.18 6.11
N ASN A 181 -3.46 1.25 6.33
CA ASN A 181 -2.96 2.08 5.23
C ASN A 181 -2.01 1.29 4.31
N CYS A 182 -1.12 0.44 4.86
CA CYS A 182 -0.26 -0.44 4.07
C CYS A 182 -1.09 -1.45 3.26
N GLU A 183 -2.13 -2.04 3.84
CA GLU A 183 -3.02 -2.98 3.15
C GLU A 183 -3.76 -2.33 1.98
N GLN A 184 -4.27 -1.10 2.17
CA GLN A 184 -4.88 -0.32 1.09
C GLN A 184 -3.88 -0.02 -0.03
N ALA A 185 -2.67 0.42 0.31
CA ALA A 185 -1.61 0.66 -0.66
C ALA A 185 -1.27 -0.59 -1.48
N TRP A 186 -1.16 -1.76 -0.82
CA TRP A 186 -0.93 -3.03 -1.49
C TRP A 186 -2.09 -3.45 -2.39
N ALA A 187 -3.34 -3.18 -2.01
CA ALA A 187 -4.49 -3.47 -2.87
C ALA A 187 -4.39 -2.70 -4.20
N TYR A 188 -4.02 -1.42 -4.15
CA TYR A 188 -3.79 -0.60 -5.35
C TYR A 188 -2.63 -1.15 -6.19
N ALA A 189 -1.49 -1.45 -5.56
CA ALA A 189 -0.33 -2.02 -6.25
C ALA A 189 -0.65 -3.36 -6.92
N GLU A 190 -1.33 -4.28 -6.22
CA GLU A 190 -1.69 -5.59 -6.77
C GLU A 190 -2.69 -5.51 -7.93
N LEU A 191 -3.60 -4.53 -7.92
CA LEU A 191 -4.52 -4.29 -9.03
C LEU A 191 -3.79 -3.67 -10.24
N TYR A 192 -2.85 -2.78 -10.01
CA TYR A 192 -2.10 -2.12 -11.07
C TYR A 192 -1.02 -3.00 -11.70
N ALA A 193 -0.37 -3.86 -10.93
CA ALA A 193 0.76 -4.69 -11.38
C ALA A 193 0.51 -5.44 -12.71
N PRO A 194 -0.64 -6.12 -12.93
CA PRO A 194 -0.89 -6.81 -14.20
C PRO A 194 -0.94 -5.87 -15.41
N THR A 195 -1.35 -4.62 -15.26
CA THR A 195 -1.46 -3.65 -16.36
C THR A 195 -0.09 -3.22 -16.89
N ILE A 196 0.96 -3.33 -16.07
CA ILE A 196 2.35 -3.06 -16.45
C ILE A 196 3.16 -4.36 -16.66
N GLY A 197 2.46 -5.50 -16.74
CA GLY A 197 3.07 -6.82 -17.01
C GLY A 197 3.82 -7.42 -15.83
N LEU A 198 3.44 -7.06 -14.59
CA LEU A 198 4.02 -7.62 -13.37
C LEU A 198 3.07 -8.61 -12.69
N GLY A 199 3.66 -9.61 -12.03
CA GLY A 199 2.96 -10.49 -11.11
C GLY A 199 3.37 -10.22 -9.68
N THR A 200 2.41 -10.23 -8.76
CA THR A 200 2.62 -9.98 -7.33
C THR A 200 2.01 -11.08 -6.47
N THR A 201 2.48 -11.20 -5.25
CA THR A 201 1.83 -11.97 -4.18
C THR A 201 2.26 -11.46 -2.82
N ILE A 202 1.35 -11.46 -1.86
CA ILE A 202 1.67 -11.15 -0.47
C ILE A 202 2.42 -12.35 0.14
N MET A 203 3.58 -12.07 0.73
CA MET A 203 4.44 -13.04 1.42
C MET A 203 4.07 -13.12 2.90
N GLY A 204 2.92 -13.74 3.20
CA GLY A 204 2.33 -13.75 4.54
C GLY A 204 3.25 -14.29 5.64
N PHE A 205 4.13 -15.25 5.36
CA PHE A 205 5.09 -15.77 6.34
C PHE A 205 6.14 -14.72 6.70
N ILE A 206 6.69 -14.04 5.69
CA ILE A 206 7.68 -12.96 5.88
C ILE A 206 7.03 -11.80 6.61
N GLN A 207 5.81 -11.42 6.21
CA GLN A 207 5.05 -10.37 6.87
C GLN A 207 4.84 -10.67 8.36
N THR A 208 4.35 -11.86 8.69
CA THR A 208 4.11 -12.24 10.09
C THR A 208 5.41 -12.27 10.90
N CYS A 209 6.46 -12.85 10.34
CA CYS A 209 7.79 -12.86 10.97
C CYS A 209 8.28 -11.43 11.28
N ALA A 210 8.16 -10.51 10.31
CA ALA A 210 8.58 -9.11 10.49
C ALA A 210 7.72 -8.30 11.47
N GLN A 211 6.47 -8.71 11.70
CA GLN A 211 5.57 -8.05 12.66
C GLN A 211 5.75 -8.56 14.10
N GLU A 212 6.21 -9.80 14.28
CA GLU A 212 6.38 -10.43 15.58
C GLU A 212 7.80 -10.28 16.16
N ASN A 213 8.78 -9.75 15.38
CA ASN A 213 10.15 -9.45 15.79
C ASN A 213 10.47 -7.96 15.66
#